data_142c33a91cba68e8ed95fc983c5f855c
#
_entry.id   142c33a91cba68e8ed95fc983c5f855c
#
_cell.length_a   1.000
_cell.length_b   1.000
_cell.length_c   1.000
_cell.angle_alpha   90.00
_cell.angle_beta   90.00
_cell.angle_gamma   90.00
#
_symmetry.space_group_name_H-M   'P 1'
#
loop_
_entity.id
_entity.type
_entity.pdbx_description
1 polymer ?
#
loop_
_entity_poly.entity_id
_entity_poly.type
_entity_poly.pdbx_seq_one_letter_code
_entity_poly.pdbx_strand_id
1 'polypeptide(L)'
;MHPEDFIPAGDFCAFHHVELSFIRGLHDSGLIGMMVRDGTVLLPAEELPVLEKFVRWHYELAINSEGIEALSHVLDRIKLLQEENRVLRNSLQRYQDRSGVRVQPGEEI
;
A
#
# COMPACT_ATOMS: atom_id res chain seq x y z
N MET A 1 -7.47 -18.47 -11.92
CA MET A 1 -6.78 -18.20 -10.65
C MET A 1 -6.71 -19.49 -9.85
N HIS A 2 -5.53 -19.88 -9.43
CA HIS A 2 -5.33 -21.16 -8.76
C HIS A 2 -5.55 -21.02 -7.25
N PRO A 3 -6.02 -22.11 -6.58
CA PRO A 3 -6.21 -22.08 -5.12
C PRO A 3 -4.95 -21.74 -4.33
N GLU A 4 -3.77 -22.08 -4.87
CA GLU A 4 -2.47 -21.79 -4.26
C GLU A 4 -2.12 -20.29 -4.26
N ASP A 5 -2.85 -19.49 -5.06
CA ASP A 5 -2.69 -18.03 -5.09
C ASP A 5 -3.41 -17.34 -3.94
N PHE A 6 -4.07 -18.11 -3.09
CA PHE A 6 -4.85 -17.60 -1.95
C PHE A 6 -4.41 -18.31 -0.68
N ILE A 7 -4.52 -17.58 0.43
CA ILE A 7 -4.20 -18.10 1.75
C ILE A 7 -5.44 -17.96 2.64
N PRO A 8 -5.81 -19.00 3.41
CA PRO A 8 -6.93 -18.85 4.34
C PRO A 8 -6.66 -17.72 5.34
N ALA A 9 -7.64 -16.82 5.49
CA ALA A 9 -7.50 -15.71 6.41
C ALA A 9 -7.26 -16.17 7.85
N GLY A 10 -7.87 -17.30 8.24
CA GLY A 10 -7.66 -17.86 9.57
C GLY A 10 -6.20 -18.24 9.84
N ASP A 11 -5.53 -18.79 8.83
CA ASP A 11 -4.11 -19.15 8.96
C ASP A 11 -3.24 -17.90 9.11
N PHE A 12 -3.53 -16.86 8.34
CA PHE A 12 -2.83 -15.59 8.46
C PHE A 12 -3.05 -14.98 9.85
N CYS A 13 -4.30 -14.95 10.31
CA CYS A 13 -4.64 -14.41 11.64
C CYS A 13 -3.94 -15.17 12.75
N ALA A 14 -3.88 -16.49 12.65
CA ALA A 14 -3.21 -17.30 13.66
C ALA A 14 -1.70 -17.06 13.68
N PHE A 15 -1.09 -16.97 12.51
CA PHE A 15 0.36 -16.75 12.40
C PHE A 15 0.77 -15.38 12.93
N HIS A 16 0.03 -14.35 12.59
CA HIS A 16 0.36 -12.97 12.95
C HIS A 16 -0.29 -12.49 14.25
N HIS A 17 -1.10 -13.32 14.89
CA HIS A 17 -1.83 -12.97 16.12
C HIS A 17 -2.73 -11.75 15.91
N VAL A 18 -3.48 -11.72 14.82
CA VAL A 18 -4.40 -10.64 14.49
C VAL A 18 -5.84 -11.15 14.49
N GLU A 19 -6.78 -10.25 14.73
CA GLU A 19 -8.19 -10.57 14.69
C GLU A 19 -8.74 -10.50 13.26
N LEU A 20 -9.63 -11.42 12.93
CA LEU A 20 -10.28 -11.41 11.62
C LEU A 20 -11.08 -10.13 11.38
N SER A 21 -11.64 -9.55 12.44
CA SER A 21 -12.37 -8.29 12.35
C SER A 21 -11.51 -7.15 11.81
N PHE A 22 -10.21 -7.13 12.14
CA PHE A 22 -9.28 -6.16 11.59
C PHE A 22 -9.13 -6.37 10.08
N ILE A 23 -8.94 -7.61 9.64
CA ILE A 23 -8.82 -7.94 8.22
C ILE A 23 -10.08 -7.53 7.46
N ARG A 24 -11.26 -7.82 8.03
CA ARG A 24 -12.53 -7.42 7.42
C ARG A 24 -12.66 -5.91 7.32
N GLY A 25 -12.22 -5.17 8.34
CA GLY A 25 -12.22 -3.72 8.31
C GLY A 25 -11.39 -3.17 7.16
N LEU A 26 -10.21 -3.74 6.94
CA LEU A 26 -9.36 -3.35 5.81
C LEU A 26 -10.03 -3.64 4.46
N HIS A 27 -10.68 -4.78 4.35
CA HIS A 27 -11.41 -5.13 3.13
C HIS A 27 -12.59 -4.19 2.90
N ASP A 28 -13.36 -3.88 3.94
CA ASP A 28 -14.50 -2.99 3.83
C ASP A 28 -14.09 -1.57 3.42
N SER A 29 -12.88 -1.17 3.80
CA SER A 29 -12.30 0.12 3.38
C SER A 29 -11.67 0.07 1.98
N GLY A 30 -11.71 -1.07 1.32
CA GLY A 30 -11.15 -1.23 -0.03
C GLY A 30 -9.64 -1.35 -0.07
N LEU A 31 -8.98 -1.58 1.07
CA LEU A 31 -7.51 -1.62 1.14
C LEU A 31 -6.92 -2.98 0.78
N ILE A 32 -7.68 -4.05 0.94
CA ILE A 32 -7.26 -5.41 0.58
C ILE A 32 -8.41 -6.14 -0.10
N GLY A 33 -8.08 -7.16 -0.88
CA GLY A 33 -9.05 -8.07 -1.44
C GLY A 33 -9.33 -9.25 -0.50
N MET A 34 -10.51 -9.80 -0.60
CA MET A 34 -10.89 -11.03 0.07
C MET A 34 -11.78 -11.84 -0.86
N MET A 35 -11.74 -13.15 -0.73
CA MET A 35 -12.63 -14.05 -1.43
C MET A 35 -13.21 -15.04 -0.42
N VAL A 36 -14.47 -15.42 -0.60
CA VAL A 36 -15.08 -16.47 0.20
C VAL A 36 -15.35 -17.67 -0.70
N ARG A 37 -14.84 -18.83 -0.32
CA ARG A 37 -15.07 -20.08 -1.03
C ARG A 37 -15.39 -21.17 -0.01
N ASP A 38 -16.53 -21.81 -0.19
CA ASP A 38 -17.01 -22.88 0.69
C ASP A 38 -16.99 -22.47 2.18
N GLY A 39 -17.42 -21.22 2.44
CA GLY A 39 -17.46 -20.69 3.80
C GLY A 39 -16.12 -20.24 4.36
N THR A 40 -15.04 -20.40 3.62
CA THR A 40 -13.69 -20.02 4.05
C THR A 40 -13.28 -18.68 3.42
N VAL A 41 -12.82 -17.75 4.26
CA VAL A 41 -12.29 -16.47 3.78
C VAL A 41 -10.85 -16.68 3.32
N LEU A 42 -10.57 -16.24 2.11
CA LEU A 42 -9.26 -16.39 1.48
C LEU A 42 -8.68 -15.02 1.16
N LEU A 43 -7.37 -14.90 1.31
CA LEU A 43 -6.62 -13.68 1.03
C LEU A 43 -5.72 -13.90 -0.18
N PRO A 44 -5.69 -12.96 -1.15
CA PRO A 44 -4.74 -13.08 -2.27
C PRO A 44 -3.31 -13.06 -1.77
N ALA A 45 -2.51 -14.04 -2.16
CA ALA A 45 -1.12 -14.16 -1.73
C ALA A 45 -0.30 -12.93 -2.13
N GLU A 46 -0.60 -12.32 -3.26
CA GLU A 46 0.11 -11.14 -3.75
C GLU A 46 -0.08 -9.91 -2.86
N GLU A 47 -1.14 -9.88 -2.04
CA GLU A 47 -1.41 -8.77 -1.14
C GLU A 47 -0.80 -8.94 0.25
N LEU A 48 -0.18 -10.08 0.54
CA LEU A 48 0.38 -10.35 1.86
C LEU A 48 1.40 -9.30 2.32
N PRO A 49 2.34 -8.82 1.47
CA PRO A 49 3.28 -7.78 1.93
C PRO A 49 2.59 -6.50 2.38
N VAL A 50 1.54 -6.09 1.67
CA VAL A 50 0.76 -4.90 2.03
C VAL A 50 -0.01 -5.15 3.33
N LEU A 51 -0.61 -6.33 3.44
CA LEU A 51 -1.36 -6.71 4.64
C LEU A 51 -0.46 -6.77 5.88
N GLU A 52 0.75 -7.31 5.74
CA GLU A 52 1.71 -7.33 6.83
C GLU A 52 2.10 -5.92 7.28
N LYS A 53 2.22 -4.98 6.34
CA LYS A 53 2.47 -3.58 6.65
C LYS A 53 1.31 -2.99 7.47
N PHE A 54 0.07 -3.26 7.07
CA PHE A 54 -1.11 -2.78 7.79
C PHE A 54 -1.20 -3.37 9.20
N VAL A 55 -0.83 -4.66 9.34
CA VAL A 55 -0.77 -5.32 10.65
C VAL A 55 0.21 -4.60 11.56
N ARG A 56 1.40 -4.27 11.06
CA ARG A 56 2.40 -3.53 11.86
C ARG A 56 1.86 -2.16 12.26
N TRP A 57 1.23 -1.43 11.35
CA TRP A 57 0.67 -0.11 11.68
C TRP A 57 -0.38 -0.20 12.77
N HIS A 58 -1.22 -1.22 12.71
CA HIS A 58 -2.29 -1.39 13.70
C HIS A 58 -1.73 -1.77 15.08
N TYR A 59 -0.88 -2.78 15.12
CA TYR A 59 -0.42 -3.36 16.39
C TYR A 59 0.80 -2.67 16.98
N GLU A 60 1.68 -2.14 16.16
CA GLU A 60 2.87 -1.43 16.65
C GLU A 60 2.63 0.06 16.84
N LEU A 61 1.82 0.68 15.99
CA LEU A 61 1.57 2.12 16.01
C LEU A 61 0.17 2.49 16.50
N ALA A 62 -0.64 1.50 16.86
CA ALA A 62 -2.00 1.70 17.35
C ALA A 62 -2.90 2.48 16.37
N ILE A 63 -2.72 2.28 15.07
CA ILE A 63 -3.53 2.93 14.05
C ILE A 63 -4.73 2.04 13.76
N ASN A 64 -5.94 2.57 13.86
CA ASN A 64 -7.16 1.81 13.54
C ASN A 64 -7.38 1.73 12.01
N SER A 65 -8.40 0.96 11.59
CA SER A 65 -8.68 0.73 10.17
C SER A 65 -8.91 2.04 9.42
N GLU A 66 -9.63 2.98 10.02
CA GLU A 66 -9.90 4.28 9.40
C GLU A 66 -8.62 5.10 9.25
N GLY A 67 -7.73 5.04 10.24
CA GLY A 67 -6.42 5.70 10.18
C GLY A 67 -5.54 5.08 9.11
N ILE A 68 -5.57 3.75 8.97
CA ILE A 68 -4.82 3.04 7.93
C ILE A 68 -5.33 3.44 6.55
N GLU A 69 -6.65 3.54 6.37
CA GLU A 69 -7.23 4.00 5.11
C GLU A 69 -6.74 5.40 4.76
N ALA A 70 -6.83 6.33 5.71
CA ALA A 70 -6.38 7.70 5.50
C ALA A 70 -4.90 7.77 5.19
N LEU A 71 -4.06 7.04 5.94
CA LEU A 71 -2.61 7.00 5.73
C LEU A 71 -2.26 6.41 4.37
N SER A 72 -2.96 5.36 3.95
CA SER A 72 -2.73 4.74 2.64
C SER A 72 -3.02 5.71 1.51
N HIS A 73 -4.10 6.48 1.60
CA HIS A 73 -4.44 7.49 0.61
C HIS A 73 -3.38 8.59 0.54
N VAL A 74 -2.88 9.04 1.70
CA VAL A 74 -1.83 10.06 1.77
C VAL A 74 -0.53 9.54 1.15
N LEU A 75 -0.15 8.30 1.46
CA LEU A 75 1.06 7.69 0.89
C LEU A 75 0.96 7.51 -0.62
N ASP A 76 -0.20 7.12 -1.11
CA ASP A 76 -0.44 7.02 -2.56
C ASP A 76 -0.30 8.39 -3.22
N ARG A 77 -0.81 9.44 -2.57
CA ARG A 77 -0.68 10.81 -3.07
C ARG A 77 0.77 11.25 -3.10
N ILE A 78 1.55 10.90 -2.07
CA ILE A 78 2.98 11.20 -2.01
C ILE A 78 3.71 10.50 -3.16
N LYS A 79 3.43 9.22 -3.40
CA LYS A 79 4.03 8.48 -4.51
C LYS A 79 3.74 9.13 -5.85
N LEU A 80 2.50 9.56 -6.06
CA LEU A 80 2.10 10.25 -7.29
C LEU A 80 2.87 11.56 -7.45
N LEU A 81 2.96 12.35 -6.39
CA LEU A 81 3.69 13.62 -6.42
C LEU A 81 5.19 13.42 -6.65
N GLN A 82 5.78 12.38 -6.05
CA GLN A 82 7.18 12.03 -6.30
C GLN A 82 7.41 11.67 -7.77
N GLU A 83 6.51 10.91 -8.36
CA GLU A 83 6.60 10.54 -9.77
C GLU A 83 6.46 11.76 -10.69
N GLU A 84 5.50 12.62 -10.41
CA GLU A 84 5.34 13.88 -11.14
C GLU A 84 6.60 14.74 -11.04
N ASN A 85 7.18 14.82 -9.83
CA ASN A 85 8.41 15.56 -9.59
C ASN A 85 9.57 14.99 -10.41
N ARG A 86 9.70 13.66 -10.44
CA ARG A 86 10.75 12.99 -11.22
C ARG A 86 10.60 13.30 -12.70
N VAL A 87 9.39 13.22 -13.23
CA VAL A 87 9.12 13.52 -14.65
C VAL A 87 9.45 14.97 -14.96
N LEU A 88 9.05 15.91 -14.11
CA LEU A 88 9.32 17.33 -14.30
C LEU A 88 10.81 17.63 -14.26
N ARG A 89 11.54 17.00 -13.32
CA ARG A 89 12.99 17.16 -13.22
C ARG A 89 13.71 16.65 -14.46
N ASN A 90 13.28 15.50 -14.97
CA ASN A 90 13.86 14.95 -16.19
C ASN A 90 13.58 15.86 -17.39
N SER A 91 12.40 16.44 -17.48
CA SER A 91 12.06 17.38 -18.54
C SER A 91 12.87 18.66 -18.43
N LEU A 92 13.07 19.17 -17.22
CA LEU A 92 13.89 20.34 -16.97
C LEU A 92 15.34 20.08 -17.32
N GLN A 93 15.86 18.91 -16.97
CA GLN A 93 17.24 18.53 -17.28
C GLN A 93 17.46 18.52 -18.80
N ARG A 94 16.54 17.93 -19.55
CA ARG A 94 16.63 17.93 -21.02
C ARG A 94 16.60 19.34 -21.60
N TYR A 95 15.77 20.20 -21.04
CA TYR A 95 15.68 21.60 -21.45
C TYR A 95 17.00 22.33 -21.18
N GLN A 96 17.58 22.13 -19.98
CA GLN A 96 18.86 22.73 -19.60
C GLN A 96 19.99 22.26 -20.50
N ASP A 97 20.07 20.97 -20.79
CA ASP A 97 21.09 20.40 -21.66
C ASP A 97 21.01 20.99 -23.08
N ARG A 98 19.76 21.20 -23.55
CA ARG A 98 19.52 21.76 -24.89
C ARG A 98 19.87 23.25 -24.96
N SER A 99 19.58 24.01 -23.89
CA SER A 99 19.77 25.47 -23.86
C SER A 99 21.11 25.90 -23.29
N GLY A 100 21.85 24.99 -22.66
CA GLY A 100 23.11 25.30 -21.99
C GLY A 100 22.94 26.01 -20.65
N VAL A 101 21.73 26.08 -20.13
CA VAL A 101 21.42 26.71 -18.83
C VAL A 101 21.29 25.62 -17.77
N ARG A 102 21.90 25.83 -16.60
CA ARG A 102 21.73 24.94 -15.46
C ARG A 102 20.97 25.63 -14.35
N VAL A 103 19.96 24.95 -13.87
CA VAL A 103 19.16 25.38 -12.73
C VAL A 103 19.30 24.32 -11.64
N GLN A 104 19.55 24.74 -10.38
CA GLN A 104 19.65 23.82 -9.25
C GLN A 104 18.27 23.22 -8.96
N PRO A 105 18.15 21.88 -8.80
CA PRO A 105 16.91 21.28 -8.37
C PRO A 105 16.57 21.74 -6.95
N GLY A 106 15.30 21.94 -6.68
CA GLY A 106 14.85 22.21 -5.31
C GLY A 106 15.00 20.97 -4.43
N GLU A 107 14.96 21.17 -3.11
CA GLU A 107 15.01 20.06 -2.16
C GLU A 107 13.73 19.24 -2.24
N GLU A 108 13.86 17.91 -2.11
CA GLU A 108 12.73 17.01 -2.01
C GLU A 108 12.24 16.91 -0.58
N ILE A 109 10.93 16.85 -0.45
CA ILE A 109 10.29 16.63 0.84
C ILE A 109 10.04 15.13 1.04
#